data_c04f45eee1d2dc6671cb22e09ae3e281
#
_entry.id   c04f45eee1d2dc6671cb22e09ae3e281
#
_cell.length_a   1.000
_cell.length_b   1.000
_cell.length_c   1.000
_cell.angle_alpha   90.00
_cell.angle_beta   90.00
_cell.angle_gamma   90.00
#
_symmetry.space_group_name_H-M   'P 1'
#
loop_
_entity.id
_entity.type
_entity.pdbx_description
1 polymer ?
#
loop_
_entity_poly.entity_id
_entity_poly.type
_entity_poly.pdbx_seq_one_letter_code
_entity_poly.pdbx_strand_id
1 'polypeptide(L)'
;LNVKSIQITIDGDRESHNKRRYLAGAGETYDKIKENLIKVSEQNIFVILRINIDEKNVDTATNILSEIPEQYRSNIAVNVANLYQIKDKISTYQIYKKAIELGYQYIERKNQYIACHTCFSEGYVVDTDANVIICANAVEDKILGRIDEKGKVCITNPKVRYQLKTASMIKNPN
;
A
#
# COMPACT_ATOMS: atom_id res chain seq x y z
N LEU A 1 -4.02 -13.29 15.01
CA LEU A 1 -3.07 -12.71 14.07
C LEU A 1 -2.37 -11.53 14.75
N ASN A 2 -1.03 -11.52 14.78
CA ASN A 2 -0.26 -10.44 15.40
C ASN A 2 0.08 -9.37 14.34
N VAL A 3 -0.95 -8.64 13.87
CA VAL A 3 -0.78 -7.56 12.91
C VAL A 3 -0.18 -6.35 13.63
N LYS A 4 0.98 -5.88 13.16
CA LYS A 4 1.68 -4.70 13.72
C LYS A 4 1.33 -3.41 13.02
N SER A 5 1.11 -3.48 11.72
CA SER A 5 0.74 -2.33 10.91
C SER A 5 -0.13 -2.75 9.73
N ILE A 6 -0.92 -1.81 9.24
CA ILE A 6 -1.76 -2.00 8.05
C ILE A 6 -1.67 -0.76 7.16
N GLN A 7 -1.59 -0.95 5.86
CA GLN A 7 -1.71 0.15 4.91
C GLN A 7 -3.14 0.23 4.38
N ILE A 8 -3.74 1.40 4.51
CA ILE A 8 -5.07 1.71 3.99
C ILE A 8 -4.94 2.85 2.99
N THR A 9 -5.61 2.74 1.85
CA THR A 9 -5.53 3.76 0.79
C THR A 9 -6.84 4.54 0.71
N ILE A 10 -6.74 5.88 0.83
CA ILE A 10 -7.85 6.82 0.57
C ILE A 10 -7.31 7.95 -0.32
N ASP A 11 -7.90 8.13 -1.49
CA ASP A 11 -7.40 9.04 -2.53
C ASP A 11 -8.11 10.40 -2.50
N GLY A 12 -7.87 11.19 -1.47
CA GLY A 12 -8.44 12.54 -1.31
C GLY A 12 -9.81 12.56 -0.62
N ASP A 13 -10.72 13.40 -1.11
CA ASP A 13 -12.09 13.48 -0.62
C ASP A 13 -12.97 12.32 -1.13
N ARG A 14 -14.22 12.28 -0.66
CA ARG A 14 -15.21 11.27 -1.01
C ARG A 14 -15.42 11.16 -2.53
N GLU A 15 -15.58 12.29 -3.21
CA GLU A 15 -15.87 12.31 -4.64
C GLU A 15 -14.68 11.76 -5.45
N SER A 16 -13.48 12.26 -5.18
CA SER A 16 -12.26 11.82 -5.84
C SER A 16 -11.95 10.35 -5.57
N HIS A 17 -12.16 9.90 -4.34
CA HIS A 17 -11.94 8.51 -3.96
C HIS A 17 -12.94 7.58 -4.67
N ASN A 18 -14.24 7.86 -4.60
CA ASN A 18 -15.27 6.98 -5.14
C ASN A 18 -15.24 6.89 -6.66
N LYS A 19 -14.77 7.93 -7.37
CA LYS A 19 -14.50 7.87 -8.82
C LYS A 19 -13.41 6.87 -9.20
N ARG A 20 -12.50 6.56 -8.29
CA ARG A 20 -11.34 5.68 -8.54
C ARG A 20 -11.50 4.29 -7.94
N ARG A 21 -12.15 4.22 -6.79
CA ARG A 21 -12.27 3.00 -5.98
C ARG A 21 -13.73 2.72 -5.67
N TYR A 22 -14.38 2.05 -6.58
CA TYR A 22 -15.78 1.63 -6.45
C TYR A 22 -15.88 0.11 -6.41
N LEU A 23 -16.95 -0.40 -5.83
CA LEU A 23 -17.26 -1.82 -5.88
C LEU A 23 -17.84 -2.19 -7.26
N ALA A 24 -17.68 -3.44 -7.66
CA ALA A 24 -18.40 -3.99 -8.80
C ALA A 24 -19.91 -3.77 -8.57
N GLY A 25 -20.57 -3.07 -9.50
CA GLY A 25 -21.96 -2.63 -9.34
C GLY A 25 -22.12 -1.20 -8.84
N ALA A 26 -21.07 -0.35 -8.91
CA ALA A 26 -21.07 1.09 -8.62
C ALA A 26 -21.32 1.48 -7.15
N GLY A 27 -20.98 0.61 -6.20
CA GLY A 27 -21.02 0.95 -4.78
C GLY A 27 -19.87 1.86 -4.34
N GLU A 28 -20.18 2.86 -3.51
CA GLU A 28 -19.19 3.75 -2.90
C GLU A 28 -18.37 3.05 -1.82
N THR A 29 -17.08 3.37 -1.72
CA THR A 29 -16.17 2.72 -0.78
C THR A 29 -15.59 3.65 0.28
N TYR A 30 -15.63 4.96 0.06
CA TYR A 30 -14.99 5.95 0.92
C TYR A 30 -15.36 5.81 2.40
N ASP A 31 -16.66 5.85 2.71
CA ASP A 31 -17.13 5.80 4.10
C ASP A 31 -16.76 4.50 4.78
N LYS A 32 -16.91 3.39 4.06
CA LYS A 32 -16.57 2.07 4.62
C LYS A 32 -15.09 1.94 4.90
N ILE A 33 -14.24 2.45 4.02
CA ILE A 33 -12.78 2.40 4.23
C ILE A 33 -12.37 3.34 5.36
N LYS A 34 -12.97 4.55 5.45
CA LYS A 34 -12.74 5.48 6.56
C LYS A 34 -13.17 4.89 7.90
N GLU A 35 -14.36 4.30 7.97
CA GLU A 35 -14.84 3.58 9.17
C GLU A 35 -13.88 2.47 9.60
N ASN A 36 -13.42 1.66 8.65
CA ASN A 36 -12.46 0.60 8.92
C ASN A 36 -11.11 1.14 9.40
N LEU A 37 -10.64 2.26 8.85
CA LEU A 37 -9.42 2.93 9.30
C LEU A 37 -9.54 3.33 10.78
N ILE A 38 -10.67 3.93 11.18
CA ILE A 38 -10.93 4.32 12.56
C ILE A 38 -10.95 3.09 13.47
N LYS A 39 -11.69 2.04 13.10
CA LYS A 39 -11.75 0.79 13.87
C LYS A 39 -10.39 0.12 14.06
N VAL A 40 -9.53 0.16 13.06
CA VAL A 40 -8.15 -0.35 13.15
C VAL A 40 -7.32 0.49 14.12
N SER A 41 -7.47 1.81 14.05
CA SER A 41 -6.77 2.74 14.95
C SER A 41 -7.19 2.56 16.42
N GLU A 42 -8.46 2.23 16.68
CA GLU A 42 -8.99 1.88 18.01
C GLU A 42 -8.31 0.65 18.62
N GLN A 43 -7.79 -0.26 17.79
CA GLN A 43 -7.07 -1.45 18.23
C GLN A 43 -5.57 -1.21 18.46
N ASN A 44 -5.10 0.05 18.44
CA ASN A 44 -3.69 0.42 18.54
C ASN A 44 -2.80 -0.24 17.46
N ILE A 45 -3.37 -0.60 16.31
CA ILE A 45 -2.61 -1.07 15.15
C ILE A 45 -2.10 0.17 14.41
N PHE A 46 -0.79 0.21 14.12
CA PHE A 46 -0.20 1.31 13.37
C PHE A 46 -0.75 1.37 11.95
N VAL A 47 -1.28 2.52 11.54
CA VAL A 47 -1.87 2.69 10.21
C VAL A 47 -0.95 3.49 9.31
N ILE A 48 -0.74 3.00 8.10
CA ILE A 48 -0.12 3.77 7.02
C ILE A 48 -1.25 4.23 6.09
N LEU A 49 -1.65 5.50 6.23
CA LEU A 49 -2.62 6.12 5.33
C LEU A 49 -1.94 6.49 4.02
N ARG A 50 -2.18 5.70 2.99
CA ARG A 50 -1.66 5.98 1.66
C ARG A 50 -2.63 6.87 0.88
N ILE A 51 -2.10 7.96 0.31
CA ILE A 51 -2.84 8.88 -0.57
C ILE A 51 -2.15 8.86 -1.93
N ASN A 52 -2.82 8.33 -2.96
CA ASN A 52 -2.30 8.44 -4.32
C ASN A 52 -2.82 9.73 -4.95
N ILE A 53 -1.92 10.51 -5.52
CA ILE A 53 -2.24 11.81 -6.11
C ILE A 53 -1.96 11.86 -7.61
N ASP A 54 -2.78 12.64 -8.28
CA ASP A 54 -2.59 13.13 -9.63
C ASP A 54 -3.17 14.56 -9.75
N GLU A 55 -3.17 15.11 -10.93
CA GLU A 55 -3.67 16.44 -11.23
C GLU A 55 -5.16 16.65 -10.87
N LYS A 56 -5.92 15.55 -10.79
CA LYS A 56 -7.39 15.59 -10.57
C LYS A 56 -7.77 15.64 -9.10
N ASN A 57 -6.88 15.22 -8.18
CA ASN A 57 -7.21 15.14 -6.76
C ASN A 57 -6.20 15.79 -5.82
N VAL A 58 -5.11 16.37 -6.33
CA VAL A 58 -4.08 16.97 -5.47
C VAL A 58 -4.65 18.05 -4.55
N ASP A 59 -5.60 18.85 -5.04
CA ASP A 59 -6.22 19.95 -4.27
C ASP A 59 -7.12 19.44 -3.14
N THR A 60 -7.70 18.26 -3.28
CA THR A 60 -8.58 17.63 -2.28
C THR A 60 -7.89 16.54 -1.46
N ALA A 61 -6.63 16.24 -1.77
CA ALA A 61 -5.87 15.16 -1.15
C ALA A 61 -5.75 15.27 0.39
N THR A 62 -5.81 16.50 0.91
CA THR A 62 -5.71 16.76 2.36
C THR A 62 -7.03 16.65 3.11
N ASN A 63 -8.18 16.59 2.43
CA ASN A 63 -9.49 16.66 3.09
C ASN A 63 -9.68 15.50 4.06
N ILE A 64 -9.30 14.28 3.68
CA ILE A 64 -9.36 13.11 4.56
C ILE A 64 -8.61 13.31 5.89
N LEU A 65 -7.51 14.07 5.88
CA LEU A 65 -6.71 14.29 7.10
C LEU A 65 -7.48 15.05 8.18
N SER A 66 -8.40 15.94 7.78
CA SER A 66 -9.25 16.68 8.70
C SER A 66 -10.43 15.85 9.24
N GLU A 67 -10.85 14.82 8.51
CA GLU A 67 -11.99 13.97 8.85
C GLU A 67 -11.67 12.86 9.86
N ILE A 68 -10.38 12.54 10.05
CA ILE A 68 -9.96 11.53 11.02
C ILE A 68 -9.90 12.18 12.42
N PRO A 69 -10.51 11.57 13.45
CA PRO A 69 -10.48 12.11 14.81
C PRO A 69 -9.05 12.30 15.34
N GLU A 70 -8.83 13.40 16.04
CA GLU A 70 -7.50 13.83 16.52
C GLU A 70 -6.78 12.77 17.36
N GLN A 71 -7.52 12.09 18.22
CA GLN A 71 -6.98 11.06 19.12
C GLN A 71 -6.27 9.89 18.41
N TYR A 72 -6.54 9.64 17.13
CA TYR A 72 -5.94 8.54 16.37
C TYR A 72 -4.76 8.99 15.51
N ARG A 73 -4.60 10.30 15.27
CA ARG A 73 -3.65 10.81 14.27
C ARG A 73 -2.20 10.48 14.59
N SER A 74 -1.80 10.48 15.85
CA SER A 74 -0.44 10.15 16.28
C SER A 74 -0.03 8.69 16.00
N ASN A 75 -1.01 7.79 15.79
CA ASN A 75 -0.78 6.38 15.42
C ASN A 75 -0.95 6.13 13.90
N ILE A 76 -1.06 7.18 13.12
CA ILE A 76 -1.23 7.12 11.68
C ILE A 76 -0.08 7.85 10.99
N ALA A 77 0.61 7.17 10.08
CA ALA A 77 1.61 7.78 9.22
C ALA A 77 1.06 8.02 7.82
N VAL A 78 1.20 9.23 7.31
CA VAL A 78 0.79 9.60 5.95
C VAL A 78 1.87 9.22 4.96
N ASN A 79 1.50 8.52 3.89
CA ASN A 79 2.36 8.15 2.77
C ASN A 79 1.73 8.62 1.46
N VAL A 80 2.32 9.61 0.83
CA VAL A 80 1.82 10.17 -0.44
C VAL A 80 2.59 9.58 -1.62
N ALA A 81 1.89 9.22 -2.67
CA ALA A 81 2.50 8.71 -3.89
C ALA A 81 1.85 9.31 -5.14
N ASN A 82 2.69 9.79 -6.05
CA ASN A 82 2.26 10.14 -7.40
C ASN A 82 1.85 8.86 -8.16
N LEU A 83 0.77 8.93 -8.95
CA LEU A 83 0.40 7.84 -9.85
C LEU A 83 1.45 7.65 -10.94
N TYR A 84 1.65 6.43 -11.40
CA TYR A 84 2.70 6.09 -12.39
C TYR A 84 2.54 6.77 -13.75
N GLN A 85 1.32 7.20 -14.08
CA GLN A 85 0.96 7.77 -15.38
C GLN A 85 1.23 9.27 -15.50
N ILE A 86 1.66 9.92 -14.41
CA ILE A 86 1.92 11.36 -14.39
C ILE A 86 3.34 11.60 -14.91
N LYS A 87 3.46 12.41 -15.97
CA LYS A 87 4.76 12.82 -16.54
C LYS A 87 5.55 13.70 -15.59
N ASP A 88 4.89 14.71 -15.01
CA ASP A 88 5.49 15.65 -14.08
C ASP A 88 5.06 15.32 -12.65
N LYS A 89 6.03 15.07 -11.77
CA LYS A 89 5.75 14.75 -10.38
C LYS A 89 5.14 15.95 -9.66
N ILE A 90 3.96 15.76 -9.12
CA ILE A 90 3.28 16.74 -8.28
C ILE A 90 3.99 16.81 -6.92
N SER A 91 4.21 18.03 -6.42
CA SER A 91 4.82 18.23 -5.10
C SER A 91 3.92 17.69 -4.00
N THR A 92 4.49 16.87 -3.13
CA THR A 92 3.80 16.32 -1.95
C THR A 92 3.94 17.20 -0.71
N TYR A 93 4.71 18.29 -0.82
CA TYR A 93 5.08 19.13 0.33
C TYR A 93 3.89 19.65 1.13
N GLN A 94 2.87 20.21 0.46
CA GLN A 94 1.71 20.78 1.15
C GLN A 94 0.89 19.72 1.89
N ILE A 95 0.82 18.51 1.35
CA ILE A 95 0.10 17.40 1.99
C ILE A 95 0.83 16.96 3.26
N TYR A 96 2.16 16.78 3.20
CA TYR A 96 2.95 16.44 4.38
C TYR A 96 2.97 17.56 5.42
N LYS A 97 3.07 18.82 4.99
CA LYS A 97 2.96 19.98 5.90
C LYS A 97 1.64 19.93 6.67
N LYS A 98 0.52 19.78 5.97
CA LYS A 98 -0.81 19.66 6.58
C LYS A 98 -0.93 18.45 7.51
N ALA A 99 -0.36 17.31 7.14
CA ALA A 99 -0.35 16.13 7.98
C ALA A 99 0.38 16.39 9.31
N ILE A 100 1.57 16.99 9.27
CA ILE A 100 2.35 17.34 10.47
C ILE A 100 1.59 18.33 11.35
N GLU A 101 1.01 19.38 10.77
CA GLU A 101 0.20 20.38 11.50
C GLU A 101 -1.00 19.76 12.23
N LEU A 102 -1.56 18.68 11.68
CA LEU A 102 -2.69 17.96 12.25
C LEU A 102 -2.27 16.82 13.22
N GLY A 103 -0.98 16.63 13.47
CA GLY A 103 -0.46 15.65 14.43
C GLY A 103 -0.26 14.24 13.87
N TYR A 104 -0.22 14.07 12.55
CA TYR A 104 0.14 12.81 11.89
C TYR A 104 1.64 12.59 11.87
N GLN A 105 2.05 11.33 11.84
CA GLN A 105 3.38 10.96 11.37
C GLN A 105 3.42 11.01 9.83
N TYR A 106 4.61 11.01 9.24
CA TYR A 106 4.75 10.88 7.79
C TYR A 106 5.87 9.90 7.44
N ILE A 107 5.70 9.24 6.31
CA ILE A 107 6.72 8.35 5.74
C ILE A 107 7.24 9.01 4.48
N GLU A 108 8.42 9.60 4.57
CA GLU A 108 9.16 10.02 3.40
C GLU A 108 9.90 8.81 2.82
N ARG A 109 9.61 8.46 1.58
CA ARG A 109 10.47 7.54 0.85
C ARG A 109 11.78 8.28 0.52
N LYS A 110 12.73 8.24 1.44
CA LYS A 110 14.12 8.48 1.04
C LYS A 110 14.43 7.48 -0.07
N ASN A 111 15.17 7.91 -1.11
CA ASN A 111 15.73 7.03 -2.14
C ASN A 111 16.77 6.08 -1.52
N GLN A 112 16.39 5.36 -0.47
CA GLN A 112 17.16 4.24 0.02
C GLN A 112 16.88 3.10 -0.95
N TYR A 113 17.93 2.48 -1.42
CA TYR A 113 17.88 1.17 -2.08
C TYR A 113 17.33 0.16 -1.05
N ILE A 114 16.02 0.21 -0.83
CA ILE A 114 15.35 -0.82 -0.05
C ILE A 114 15.41 -2.03 -0.95
N ALA A 115 16.17 -3.03 -0.53
CA ALA A 115 16.18 -4.31 -1.23
C ALA A 115 14.74 -4.73 -1.47
N CYS A 116 14.43 -5.01 -2.73
CA CYS A 116 13.09 -5.41 -3.10
C CYS A 116 12.67 -6.60 -2.23
N HIS A 117 11.40 -6.61 -1.79
CA HIS A 117 10.78 -7.70 -1.05
C HIS A 117 11.12 -9.10 -1.60
N THR A 118 11.24 -9.22 -2.93
CA THR A 118 11.68 -10.45 -3.60
C THR A 118 13.10 -10.90 -3.25
N CYS A 119 13.92 -10.02 -2.70
CA CYS A 119 15.28 -10.34 -2.28
C CYS A 119 15.33 -11.10 -0.95
N PHE A 120 14.25 -11.06 -0.16
CA PHE A 120 14.18 -11.76 1.13
C PHE A 120 13.69 -13.20 0.92
N SER A 121 14.32 -14.13 1.63
CA SER A 121 14.02 -15.56 1.50
C SER A 121 12.63 -15.95 2.00
N GLU A 122 12.00 -15.13 2.83
CA GLU A 122 10.74 -15.44 3.52
C GLU A 122 9.58 -14.53 3.11
N GLY A 123 9.79 -13.62 2.14
CA GLY A 123 8.73 -12.77 1.63
C GLY A 123 7.88 -13.48 0.57
N TYR A 124 6.56 -13.43 0.74
CA TYR A 124 5.59 -13.93 -0.22
C TYR A 124 4.51 -12.90 -0.50
N VAL A 125 3.94 -12.98 -1.68
CA VAL A 125 2.67 -12.34 -2.03
C VAL A 125 1.66 -13.45 -2.25
N VAL A 126 0.46 -13.28 -1.77
CA VAL A 126 -0.66 -14.22 -1.99
C VAL A 126 -1.67 -13.52 -2.87
N ASP A 127 -2.06 -14.16 -3.96
CA ASP A 127 -3.11 -13.65 -4.84
C ASP A 127 -4.52 -14.10 -4.38
N THR A 128 -5.54 -13.68 -5.12
CA THR A 128 -6.94 -13.97 -4.82
C THR A 128 -7.30 -15.46 -4.94
N ASP A 129 -6.48 -16.24 -5.64
CA ASP A 129 -6.67 -17.67 -5.86
C ASP A 129 -5.85 -18.52 -4.88
N ALA A 130 -5.32 -17.88 -3.81
CA ALA A 130 -4.44 -18.47 -2.82
C ALA A 130 -3.10 -19.00 -3.40
N ASN A 131 -2.69 -18.53 -4.57
CA ASN A 131 -1.36 -18.83 -5.08
C ASN A 131 -0.33 -18.00 -4.33
N VAL A 132 0.79 -18.62 -4.04
CA VAL A 132 1.97 -17.97 -3.45
C VAL A 132 2.91 -17.58 -4.58
N ILE A 133 3.14 -16.27 -4.70
CA ILE A 133 4.03 -15.67 -5.69
C ILE A 133 5.11 -14.85 -5.00
N ILE A 134 6.21 -14.56 -5.68
CA ILE A 134 7.32 -13.81 -5.09
C ILE A 134 7.08 -12.29 -5.20
N CYS A 135 6.44 -11.84 -6.27
CA CYS A 135 6.26 -10.43 -6.57
C CYS A 135 4.88 -10.18 -7.17
N ALA A 136 4.18 -9.15 -6.66
CA ALA A 136 2.87 -8.75 -7.19
C ALA A 136 2.91 -8.33 -8.68
N ASN A 137 4.08 -7.95 -9.19
CA ASN A 137 4.30 -7.63 -10.60
C ASN A 137 4.85 -8.82 -11.40
N ALA A 138 4.91 -10.02 -10.81
CA ALA A 138 5.31 -11.22 -11.53
C ALA A 138 4.18 -11.67 -12.43
N VAL A 139 4.52 -12.02 -13.67
CA VAL A 139 3.61 -12.60 -14.64
C VAL A 139 3.23 -14.02 -14.19
N GLU A 140 2.08 -14.51 -14.64
CA GLU A 140 1.40 -15.77 -14.23
C GLU A 140 2.29 -17.02 -14.15
N ASP A 141 3.37 -17.09 -14.89
CA ASP A 141 4.32 -18.23 -14.90
C ASP A 141 5.19 -18.38 -13.64
N LYS A 142 4.98 -17.55 -12.63
CA LYS A 142 5.86 -17.45 -11.46
C LYS A 142 5.19 -17.82 -10.14
N ILE A 143 4.25 -18.75 -10.20
CA ILE A 143 3.64 -19.35 -9.02
C ILE A 143 4.70 -20.23 -8.33
N LEU A 144 5.00 -19.87 -7.09
CA LEU A 144 5.93 -20.59 -6.22
C LEU A 144 5.24 -21.76 -5.51
N GLY A 145 3.96 -21.62 -5.20
CA GLY A 145 3.16 -22.60 -4.48
C GLY A 145 1.75 -22.11 -4.21
N ARG A 146 1.12 -22.66 -3.19
CA ARG A 146 -0.25 -22.29 -2.77
C ARG A 146 -0.37 -22.29 -1.24
N ILE A 147 -1.36 -21.61 -0.73
CA ILE A 147 -1.80 -21.75 0.65
C ILE A 147 -2.87 -22.85 0.70
N ASP A 148 -2.71 -23.80 1.63
CA ASP A 148 -3.69 -24.83 1.87
C ASP A 148 -4.88 -24.35 2.74
N GLU A 149 -5.90 -25.18 2.91
CA GLU A 149 -7.10 -24.89 3.70
C GLU A 149 -6.81 -24.61 5.20
N LYS A 150 -5.63 -24.99 5.68
CA LYS A 150 -5.16 -24.73 7.05
C LYS A 150 -4.32 -23.47 7.16
N GLY A 151 -4.16 -22.72 6.06
CA GLY A 151 -3.35 -21.50 6.01
C GLY A 151 -1.83 -21.75 5.92
N LYS A 152 -1.41 -22.99 5.61
CA LYS A 152 -0.01 -23.36 5.47
C LYS A 152 0.48 -23.10 4.03
N VAL A 153 1.66 -22.49 3.91
CA VAL A 153 2.32 -22.30 2.61
C VAL A 153 2.93 -23.61 2.12
N CYS A 154 2.45 -24.09 0.97
CA CYS A 154 2.95 -25.29 0.29
C CYS A 154 3.71 -24.87 -0.97
N ILE A 155 5.04 -24.97 -0.93
CA ILE A 155 5.91 -24.63 -2.08
C ILE A 155 5.96 -25.81 -3.04
N THR A 156 5.51 -25.59 -4.28
CA THR A 156 5.49 -26.61 -5.34
C THR A 156 6.56 -26.37 -6.40
N ASN A 157 7.00 -25.14 -6.58
CA ASN A 157 7.99 -24.76 -7.59
C ASN A 157 9.12 -23.88 -7.03
N PRO A 158 10.05 -24.42 -6.25
CA PRO A 158 11.14 -23.65 -5.65
C PRO A 158 12.11 -23.01 -6.66
N LYS A 159 12.16 -23.53 -7.91
CA LYS A 159 13.03 -23.00 -8.98
C LYS A 159 12.69 -21.57 -9.37
N VAL A 160 11.41 -21.18 -9.27
CA VAL A 160 10.95 -19.81 -9.56
C VAL A 160 11.68 -18.76 -8.70
N ARG A 161 11.96 -19.07 -7.46
CA ARG A 161 12.72 -18.17 -6.55
C ARG A 161 14.17 -17.98 -7.02
N TYR A 162 14.79 -19.03 -7.52
CA TYR A 162 16.15 -18.98 -8.05
C TYR A 162 16.26 -18.14 -9.31
N GLN A 163 15.34 -18.30 -10.24
CA GLN A 163 15.30 -17.56 -11.50
C GLN A 163 15.16 -16.06 -11.31
N LEU A 164 14.37 -15.63 -10.32
CA LEU A 164 14.19 -14.20 -10.01
C LEU A 164 15.42 -13.61 -9.29
N LYS A 165 16.08 -14.36 -8.41
CA LYS A 165 17.34 -13.92 -7.78
C LYS A 165 18.44 -13.71 -8.83
N THR A 166 18.62 -14.63 -9.75
CA THR A 166 19.60 -14.52 -10.84
C THR A 166 19.28 -13.35 -11.78
N ALA A 167 18.01 -13.15 -12.12
CA ALA A 167 17.61 -12.02 -12.98
C ALA A 167 17.83 -10.66 -12.33
N SER A 168 17.64 -10.54 -10.99
CA SER A 168 17.92 -9.30 -10.26
C SER A 168 19.42 -9.00 -10.12
N MET A 169 20.26 -10.03 -10.01
CA MET A 169 21.73 -9.88 -9.97
C MET A 169 22.32 -9.48 -11.33
N ILE A 170 21.70 -9.91 -12.44
CA ILE A 170 22.17 -9.59 -13.80
C ILE A 170 21.80 -8.15 -14.20
N LYS A 171 20.72 -7.58 -13.66
CA LYS A 171 20.28 -6.21 -13.97
C LYS A 171 20.98 -5.12 -13.17
N ASN A 172 21.76 -5.44 -12.15
CA ASN A 172 22.61 -4.52 -11.38
C ASN A 172 24.06 -5.06 -11.35
N PRO A 173 24.84 -4.95 -12.43
CA PRO A 173 26.28 -5.03 -12.33
C PRO A 173 26.78 -3.68 -11.81
N ASN A 174 27.05 -3.60 -10.50
CA ASN A 174 27.63 -2.46 -9.74
C ASN A 174 26.82 -1.19 -9.69
#